data_6f1cd4072abdb7993477e27afeaa9a89
#
_entry.id   6f1cd4072abdb7993477e27afeaa9a89
#
_cell.length_a   1.000
_cell.length_b   1.000
_cell.length_c   1.000
_cell.angle_alpha   90.00
_cell.angle_beta   90.00
_cell.angle_gamma   90.00
#
_symmetry.space_group_name_H-M   'P 1'
#
loop_
_entity.id
_entity.type
_entity.pdbx_description
1 polymer ?
#
loop_
_entity_poly.entity_id
_entity_poly.type
_entity_poly.pdbx_seq_one_letter_code
_entity_poly.pdbx_strand_id
1 'polypeptide(L)'
;MKRILLLILITLTLLSITAVSAEDNATLISDEIAVDDEPLAQDTSDEIIGNDTGGGDESDVEVNKTDSTITASNVKGYESFTTTVNIKLTSNGTALSSRALQIILNGVTYNKITDANGEVKLKVKLDKGKYTAKITYLGDDLTNNATKTCKITINAPSATKLKIGDKYINYRQGSKCLFYVKLLDANNKAVKNQNVTFKVAGKTYTAKTDKNGVAKVYLNLKKGTHTVKYSFKKNAPYLSSSGSFKIKVRAKMAKGNGYWLWSSHMKNVNLKSLSKRGTKHIFLHVQAISMYGRSAVVSFIQKAHKCGMKVHLWMQVCYSGGKWVRPINEKNQIKYSFLNKKVNEAKKYAKIKGVDGIHFDYVRFGGTAHLYKDPNRAINYFMKKASTQIHKVRANCIVSAALMPEPSMMTYYYGQDVSTMSKYSDALIPMVYKGNYHQTRSWITSVTKKFTEQSNGAQIWTGLQSYHSDDNAKKLSQKSLLKDAKAAMKGGAKGVVLFRIGISCNFNFKKV
;
A
#
# COMPACT_ATOMS: atom_id res chain seq x y z
N MET A 1 55.92 -12.51 -21.87
CA MET A 1 56.98 -11.89 -21.03
C MET A 1 56.49 -10.57 -20.48
N LYS A 2 56.76 -10.38 -19.19
CA LYS A 2 56.62 -9.19 -18.34
C LYS A 2 55.22 -8.83 -17.84
N ARG A 3 55.03 -9.25 -16.59
CA ARG A 3 54.10 -8.75 -15.57
C ARG A 3 54.52 -7.33 -15.17
N ILE A 4 53.55 -6.43 -14.98
CA ILE A 4 53.72 -5.24 -14.16
C ILE A 4 52.65 -5.25 -13.09
N LEU A 5 53.12 -5.43 -11.85
CA LEU A 5 52.44 -5.33 -10.60
C LEU A 5 52.35 -3.86 -10.20
N LEU A 6 51.20 -3.29 -9.96
CA LEU A 6 51.05 -1.98 -9.34
C LEU A 6 50.44 -2.12 -7.98
N LEU A 7 51.25 -1.95 -6.94
CA LEU A 7 50.86 -1.77 -5.55
C LEU A 7 50.20 -0.39 -5.38
N ILE A 8 49.03 -0.31 -4.83
CA ILE A 8 48.46 0.95 -4.32
C ILE A 8 48.45 0.88 -2.79
N LEU A 9 49.23 1.80 -2.24
CA LEU A 9 49.42 2.08 -0.82
C LEU A 9 48.09 2.65 -0.22
N ILE A 10 47.60 2.00 0.83
CA ILE A 10 46.48 2.53 1.61
C ILE A 10 47.11 3.40 2.72
N THR A 11 46.93 4.72 2.65
CA THR A 11 47.18 5.64 3.75
C THR A 11 45.92 5.78 4.59
N LEU A 12 45.99 5.28 5.83
CA LEU A 12 45.04 5.58 6.90
C LEU A 12 45.28 7.04 7.36
N THR A 13 44.28 7.90 7.20
CA THR A 13 44.18 9.14 7.95
C THR A 13 43.08 8.98 9.01
N LEU A 14 43.50 8.92 10.29
CA LEU A 14 42.64 9.11 11.44
C LEU A 14 42.14 10.56 11.43
N LEU A 15 40.84 10.75 11.33
CA LEU A 15 40.20 12.02 11.72
C LEU A 15 39.58 11.82 13.11
N SER A 16 40.09 12.54 14.07
CA SER A 16 39.55 12.73 15.41
C SER A 16 38.20 13.46 15.32
N ILE A 17 37.16 12.81 15.81
CA ILE A 17 35.84 13.42 15.97
C ILE A 17 35.80 14.10 17.33
N THR A 18 35.87 15.43 17.36
CA THR A 18 35.51 16.24 18.51
C THR A 18 33.98 16.21 18.66
N ALA A 19 33.52 15.72 19.79
CA ALA A 19 32.12 15.80 20.18
C ALA A 19 31.81 17.28 20.53
N VAL A 20 30.92 17.87 19.75
CA VAL A 20 30.23 19.12 20.13
C VAL A 20 28.90 18.71 20.75
N SER A 21 28.78 18.92 22.05
CA SER A 21 27.54 18.87 22.80
C SER A 21 26.66 20.04 22.39
N ALA A 22 25.59 19.81 21.69
CA ALA A 22 24.50 20.77 21.56
C ALA A 22 23.48 20.46 22.66
N GLU A 23 23.39 21.35 23.62
CA GLU A 23 22.28 21.40 24.56
C GLU A 23 21.06 21.93 23.80
N ASP A 24 20.13 21.04 23.49
CA ASP A 24 18.81 21.45 23.08
C ASP A 24 17.90 21.52 24.30
N ASN A 25 17.57 22.76 24.67
CA ASN A 25 16.52 23.13 25.60
C ASN A 25 15.18 22.53 25.11
N ALA A 26 14.81 21.38 25.63
CA ALA A 26 13.45 20.88 25.56
C ALA A 26 12.65 21.53 26.70
N THR A 27 11.88 22.53 26.38
CA THR A 27 10.83 23.07 27.22
C THR A 27 9.83 21.97 27.53
N LEU A 28 9.88 21.48 28.77
CA LEU A 28 8.85 20.60 29.33
C LEU A 28 7.61 21.46 29.55
N ILE A 29 6.60 21.29 28.77
CA ILE A 29 5.23 21.69 29.10
C ILE A 29 4.70 20.61 30.02
N SER A 30 4.75 20.88 31.32
CA SER A 30 4.01 20.15 32.34
C SER A 30 2.56 20.61 32.27
N ASP A 31 1.66 19.78 31.79
CA ASP A 31 0.24 19.94 32.10
C ASP A 31 0.05 19.56 33.58
N GLU A 32 0.12 20.56 34.44
CA GLU A 32 -0.38 20.50 35.80
C GLU A 32 -1.90 20.43 35.74
N ILE A 33 -2.45 19.28 36.13
CA ILE A 33 -3.85 19.19 36.55
C ILE A 33 -3.84 19.72 37.99
N ALA A 34 -4.40 20.88 38.15
CA ALA A 34 -4.69 21.47 39.45
C ALA A 34 -5.62 20.51 40.22
N VAL A 35 -5.16 20.05 41.36
CA VAL A 35 -5.99 19.45 42.39
C VAL A 35 -6.22 20.57 43.42
N ASP A 36 -7.44 21.04 43.51
CA ASP A 36 -7.88 21.94 44.56
C ASP A 36 -7.81 21.21 45.89
N ASP A 37 -6.78 21.49 46.69
CA ASP A 37 -6.74 21.22 48.12
C ASP A 37 -7.31 22.43 48.83
N GLU A 38 -8.54 22.35 49.26
CA GLU A 38 -9.01 23.25 50.32
C GLU A 38 -8.56 22.71 51.68
N PRO A 39 -7.97 23.57 52.54
CA PRO A 39 -7.56 23.18 53.89
C PRO A 39 -8.80 23.17 54.82
N LEU A 40 -9.05 22.03 55.44
CA LEU A 40 -9.98 21.94 56.56
C LEU A 40 -9.47 22.77 57.74
N ALA A 41 -10.27 23.74 58.12
CA ALA A 41 -10.05 24.57 59.27
C ALA A 41 -10.02 23.71 60.56
N GLN A 42 -9.00 23.99 61.38
CA GLN A 42 -9.01 23.62 62.80
C GLN A 42 -9.98 24.52 63.53
N ASP A 43 -10.94 23.94 64.16
CA ASP A 43 -11.78 24.64 65.18
C ASP A 43 -11.31 24.16 66.54
N THR A 44 -10.82 25.14 67.28
CA THR A 44 -10.50 25.03 68.71
C THR A 44 -11.65 25.68 69.49
N SER A 45 -12.33 24.93 70.32
CA SER A 45 -13.06 25.52 71.45
C SER A 45 -13.34 24.46 72.51
N ASP A 46 -12.62 24.63 73.58
CA ASP A 46 -13.04 24.86 74.98
C ASP A 46 -13.94 23.84 75.67
N GLU A 47 -13.35 23.41 76.80
CA GLU A 47 -13.94 22.66 77.88
C GLU A 47 -15.27 23.19 78.38
N ILE A 48 -16.21 22.31 78.67
CA ILE A 48 -17.13 22.50 79.77
C ILE A 48 -17.24 21.17 80.53
N ILE A 49 -16.84 21.27 81.80
CA ILE A 49 -16.96 20.25 82.82
C ILE A 49 -18.46 20.16 83.19
N GLY A 50 -19.05 19.01 83.09
CA GLY A 50 -20.37 18.72 83.65
C GLY A 50 -20.37 17.28 84.18
N ASN A 51 -20.27 17.16 85.45
CA ASN A 51 -20.37 15.92 86.20
C ASN A 51 -21.85 15.52 86.28
N ASP A 52 -22.23 14.34 85.78
CA ASP A 52 -23.42 13.66 86.30
C ASP A 52 -23.26 12.14 86.20
N THR A 53 -23.47 11.51 87.31
CA THR A 53 -23.48 10.09 87.57
C THR A 53 -24.76 9.45 87.10
N GLY A 54 -24.66 8.56 86.15
CA GLY A 54 -25.81 7.70 85.76
C GLY A 54 -25.31 6.41 85.18
N GLY A 55 -25.31 5.32 85.97
CA GLY A 55 -25.03 3.99 85.48
C GLY A 55 -26.06 3.55 84.46
N GLY A 56 -25.56 3.27 83.27
CA GLY A 56 -26.28 2.60 82.20
C GLY A 56 -25.41 1.46 81.73
N ASP A 57 -25.91 0.25 81.88
CA ASP A 57 -25.33 -0.98 81.39
C ASP A 57 -25.25 -0.90 79.86
N GLU A 58 -24.05 -0.54 79.29
CA GLU A 58 -23.77 -0.64 77.86
C GLU A 58 -23.56 -2.12 77.56
N SER A 59 -24.66 -2.77 77.17
CA SER A 59 -24.57 -4.04 76.41
C SER A 59 -23.75 -3.79 75.19
N ASP A 60 -22.49 -4.21 75.16
CA ASP A 60 -21.66 -4.35 73.95
C ASP A 60 -22.46 -5.13 72.90
N VAL A 61 -23.15 -4.44 71.98
CA VAL A 61 -23.68 -5.07 70.80
C VAL A 61 -22.51 -5.45 69.93
N GLU A 62 -22.10 -6.70 70.04
CA GLU A 62 -21.07 -7.28 69.16
C GLU A 62 -21.61 -7.21 67.72
N VAL A 63 -21.15 -6.19 66.99
CA VAL A 63 -21.52 -5.99 65.59
C VAL A 63 -20.80 -7.14 64.81
N ASN A 64 -21.61 -8.14 64.39
CA ASN A 64 -21.13 -9.27 63.60
C ASN A 64 -20.66 -8.74 62.20
N LYS A 65 -19.37 -8.47 62.06
CA LYS A 65 -18.76 -8.02 60.80
C LYS A 65 -18.89 -9.09 59.71
N THR A 66 -19.27 -8.67 58.51
CA THR A 66 -19.38 -9.56 57.36
C THR A 66 -18.01 -9.76 56.70
N ASP A 67 -17.77 -10.91 56.09
CA ASP A 67 -16.49 -11.20 55.41
C ASP A 67 -16.37 -10.42 54.13
N SER A 68 -15.19 -9.83 53.90
CA SER A 68 -14.83 -9.19 52.65
C SER A 68 -13.99 -10.06 51.76
N THR A 69 -14.15 -9.90 50.46
CA THR A 69 -13.43 -10.64 49.43
C THR A 69 -12.78 -9.71 48.43
N ILE A 70 -11.47 -9.85 48.21
CA ILE A 70 -10.72 -9.18 47.18
C ILE A 70 -10.56 -10.13 46.00
N THR A 71 -11.03 -9.72 44.81
CA THR A 71 -10.80 -10.42 43.56
C THR A 71 -9.77 -9.66 42.70
N ALA A 72 -8.69 -10.34 42.32
CA ALA A 72 -7.68 -9.81 41.40
C ALA A 72 -7.08 -10.99 40.62
N SER A 73 -7.10 -10.91 39.30
CA SER A 73 -6.55 -11.95 38.42
C SER A 73 -5.07 -11.71 38.09
N ASN A 74 -4.34 -12.78 37.81
CA ASN A 74 -2.97 -12.67 37.29
C ASN A 74 -2.96 -11.93 35.95
N VAL A 75 -1.96 -11.03 35.74
CA VAL A 75 -1.87 -10.15 34.60
C VAL A 75 -0.58 -10.39 33.83
N LYS A 76 -0.65 -10.28 32.49
CA LYS A 76 0.52 -10.24 31.63
C LYS A 76 0.61 -8.88 30.97
N GLY A 77 1.81 -8.29 30.96
CA GLY A 77 2.10 -7.02 30.31
C GLY A 77 3.41 -7.06 29.53
N TYR A 78 3.79 -5.90 29.04
CA TYR A 78 5.05 -5.73 28.32
C TYR A 78 5.78 -4.47 28.82
N GLU A 79 7.11 -4.59 28.94
CA GLU A 79 7.99 -3.47 29.25
C GLU A 79 7.73 -2.27 28.35
N SER A 80 7.83 -1.06 28.88
CA SER A 80 7.51 0.21 28.19
C SER A 80 6.02 0.43 27.84
N PHE A 81 5.13 -0.47 28.27
CA PHE A 81 3.68 -0.31 28.13
C PHE A 81 3.01 -0.27 29.51
N THR A 82 1.87 0.43 29.57
CA THR A 82 1.07 0.44 30.80
C THR A 82 0.37 -0.92 30.95
N THR A 83 0.57 -1.53 32.12
CA THR A 83 -0.16 -2.74 32.54
C THR A 83 -1.21 -2.33 33.56
N THR A 84 -2.44 -2.81 33.40
CA THR A 84 -3.55 -2.52 34.33
C THR A 84 -3.88 -3.77 35.14
N VAL A 85 -3.88 -3.64 36.44
CA VAL A 85 -4.38 -4.65 37.40
C VAL A 85 -5.78 -4.22 37.81
N ASN A 86 -6.79 -5.04 37.49
CA ASN A 86 -8.15 -4.83 37.92
C ASN A 86 -8.38 -5.54 39.25
N ILE A 87 -8.89 -4.83 40.24
CA ILE A 87 -9.13 -5.30 41.62
C ILE A 87 -10.60 -5.01 41.93
N LYS A 88 -11.28 -5.92 42.59
CA LYS A 88 -12.65 -5.73 43.06
C LYS A 88 -12.75 -6.15 44.51
N LEU A 89 -13.40 -5.34 45.34
CA LEU A 89 -13.71 -5.58 46.72
C LEU A 89 -15.23 -5.76 46.91
N THR A 90 -15.59 -6.84 47.55
CA THR A 90 -17.00 -7.16 47.84
C THR A 90 -17.18 -7.71 49.26
N SER A 91 -18.37 -7.60 49.83
CA SER A 91 -18.79 -8.36 51.01
C SER A 91 -20.13 -9.05 50.71
N ASN A 92 -20.19 -10.35 50.94
CA ASN A 92 -21.36 -11.18 50.59
C ASN A 92 -21.86 -10.97 49.13
N GLY A 93 -20.92 -10.79 48.18
CA GLY A 93 -21.22 -10.52 46.77
C GLY A 93 -21.61 -9.06 46.45
N THR A 94 -21.86 -8.22 47.44
CA THR A 94 -22.17 -6.81 47.26
C THR A 94 -20.92 -5.99 47.16
N ALA A 95 -20.88 -5.04 46.22
CA ALA A 95 -19.73 -4.16 45.99
C ALA A 95 -19.50 -3.23 47.18
N LEU A 96 -18.26 -3.15 47.66
CA LEU A 96 -17.86 -2.19 48.71
C LEU A 96 -17.25 -0.94 48.04
N SER A 97 -18.05 0.11 47.94
CA SER A 97 -17.63 1.40 47.38
C SER A 97 -16.97 2.28 48.45
N SER A 98 -16.13 3.22 47.99
CA SER A 98 -15.43 4.22 48.84
C SER A 98 -14.57 3.60 49.95
N ARG A 99 -14.03 2.41 49.72
CA ARG A 99 -13.13 1.71 50.65
C ARG A 99 -11.69 1.84 50.23
N ALA A 100 -10.81 2.10 51.22
CA ALA A 100 -9.39 2.23 50.99
C ALA A 100 -8.73 0.84 50.81
N LEU A 101 -7.97 0.64 49.74
CA LEU A 101 -7.13 -0.51 49.50
C LEU A 101 -5.66 -0.09 49.50
N GLN A 102 -4.83 -0.79 50.26
CA GLN A 102 -3.38 -0.70 50.17
C GLN A 102 -2.85 -1.78 49.23
N ILE A 103 -2.07 -1.37 48.23
CA ILE A 103 -1.49 -2.28 47.24
C ILE A 103 0.04 -2.13 47.28
N ILE A 104 0.75 -3.15 47.64
CA ILE A 104 2.22 -3.17 47.65
C ILE A 104 2.71 -3.94 46.43
N LEU A 105 3.46 -3.25 45.55
CA LEU A 105 4.00 -3.81 44.32
C LEU A 105 5.40 -3.28 44.07
N ASN A 106 6.38 -4.19 43.95
CA ASN A 106 7.79 -3.87 43.66
C ASN A 106 8.37 -2.81 44.65
N GLY A 107 8.06 -2.96 45.96
CA GLY A 107 8.52 -2.05 47.03
C GLY A 107 7.74 -0.73 47.09
N VAL A 108 6.83 -0.45 46.17
CA VAL A 108 6.01 0.78 46.16
C VAL A 108 4.62 0.46 46.73
N THR A 109 4.15 1.34 47.62
CA THR A 109 2.79 1.28 48.20
C THR A 109 1.88 2.25 47.46
N TYR A 110 0.76 1.72 47.00
CA TYR A 110 -0.31 2.46 46.31
C TYR A 110 -1.56 2.42 47.19
N ASN A 111 -2.04 3.55 47.65
CA ASN A 111 -3.32 3.68 48.32
C ASN A 111 -4.37 4.07 47.30
N LYS A 112 -5.46 3.30 47.21
CA LYS A 112 -6.53 3.49 46.22
C LYS A 112 -7.88 3.32 46.91
N ILE A 113 -8.86 4.06 46.41
CA ILE A 113 -10.26 3.99 46.89
C ILE A 113 -11.10 3.27 45.83
N THR A 114 -11.97 2.36 46.25
CA THR A 114 -12.90 1.64 45.39
C THR A 114 -14.00 2.57 44.84
N ASP A 115 -14.33 2.43 43.57
CA ASP A 115 -15.43 3.13 42.93
C ASP A 115 -16.83 2.57 43.35
N ALA A 116 -17.91 3.09 42.77
CA ALA A 116 -19.29 2.66 43.05
C ALA A 116 -19.52 1.15 42.78
N ASN A 117 -18.69 0.52 41.96
CA ASN A 117 -18.76 -0.92 41.67
C ASN A 117 -17.83 -1.76 42.52
N GLY A 118 -17.18 -1.16 43.53
CA GLY A 118 -16.14 -1.77 44.35
C GLY A 118 -14.84 -2.02 43.61
N GLU A 119 -14.59 -1.34 42.49
CA GLU A 119 -13.43 -1.60 41.59
C GLU A 119 -12.31 -0.58 41.78
N VAL A 120 -11.07 -1.07 41.63
CA VAL A 120 -9.85 -0.27 41.51
C VAL A 120 -9.07 -0.73 40.27
N LYS A 121 -8.58 0.23 39.48
CA LYS A 121 -7.71 -0.02 38.31
C LYS A 121 -6.31 0.53 38.58
N LEU A 122 -5.39 -0.33 39.03
CA LEU A 122 -4.00 0.05 39.22
C LEU A 122 -3.26 0.01 37.87
N LYS A 123 -2.80 1.16 37.39
CA LYS A 123 -2.02 1.31 36.15
C LYS A 123 -0.54 1.47 36.51
N VAL A 124 0.30 0.56 36.05
CA VAL A 124 1.74 0.53 36.34
C VAL A 124 2.58 0.38 35.07
N LYS A 125 3.79 0.87 35.12
CA LYS A 125 4.84 0.58 34.12
C LYS A 125 5.98 -0.09 34.87
N LEU A 126 6.29 -1.32 34.49
CA LEU A 126 7.29 -2.16 35.13
C LEU A 126 8.27 -2.65 34.07
N ASP A 127 9.51 -2.89 34.48
CA ASP A 127 10.52 -3.51 33.66
C ASP A 127 10.20 -4.99 33.45
N LYS A 128 10.87 -5.66 32.48
CA LYS A 128 10.74 -7.09 32.26
C LYS A 128 11.02 -7.86 33.55
N GLY A 129 10.06 -8.67 33.98
CA GLY A 129 10.19 -9.43 35.22
C GLY A 129 8.91 -10.12 35.63
N LYS A 130 8.96 -10.77 36.79
CA LYS A 130 7.82 -11.36 37.51
C LYS A 130 7.65 -10.64 38.81
N TYR A 131 6.46 -10.15 39.09
CA TYR A 131 6.12 -9.37 40.26
C TYR A 131 4.91 -9.97 40.95
N THR A 132 4.77 -9.73 42.26
CA THR A 132 3.59 -10.06 43.02
C THR A 132 3.06 -8.78 43.65
N ALA A 133 1.80 -8.44 43.39
CA ALA A 133 1.10 -7.38 44.09
C ALA A 133 0.37 -8.00 45.30
N LYS A 134 0.61 -7.46 46.51
CA LYS A 134 -0.18 -7.74 47.71
C LYS A 134 -1.19 -6.64 47.89
N ILE A 135 -2.46 -7.02 47.95
CA ILE A 135 -3.62 -6.11 48.04
C ILE A 135 -4.25 -6.35 49.39
N THR A 136 -4.39 -5.31 50.22
CA THR A 136 -4.94 -5.42 51.57
C THR A 136 -6.07 -4.40 51.73
N TYR A 137 -7.17 -4.86 52.27
CA TYR A 137 -8.26 -4.11 52.87
C TYR A 137 -8.21 -4.31 54.37
N LEU A 138 -8.17 -3.24 55.13
CA LEU A 138 -8.04 -3.34 56.59
C LEU A 138 -9.38 -3.65 57.30
N GLY A 139 -10.50 -3.61 56.59
CA GLY A 139 -11.81 -3.69 57.16
C GLY A 139 -12.34 -2.35 57.64
N ASP A 140 -13.56 -2.36 58.15
CA ASP A 140 -14.21 -1.24 58.83
C ASP A 140 -15.14 -1.78 59.95
N ASP A 141 -16.05 -0.97 60.49
CA ASP A 141 -16.91 -1.37 61.57
C ASP A 141 -17.94 -2.47 61.18
N LEU A 142 -18.20 -2.61 59.85
CA LEU A 142 -19.21 -3.54 59.32
C LEU A 142 -18.60 -4.73 58.56
N THR A 143 -17.33 -4.63 58.17
CA THR A 143 -16.68 -5.64 57.30
C THR A 143 -15.29 -6.03 57.80
N ASN A 144 -14.99 -7.31 57.69
CA ASN A 144 -13.68 -7.89 58.04
C ASN A 144 -12.60 -7.49 57.05
N ASN A 145 -11.33 -7.53 57.50
CA ASN A 145 -10.18 -7.34 56.64
C ASN A 145 -10.09 -8.43 55.56
N ALA A 146 -9.41 -8.12 54.46
CA ALA A 146 -9.11 -9.09 53.40
C ALA A 146 -7.71 -8.83 52.80
N THR A 147 -7.06 -9.91 52.39
CA THR A 147 -5.80 -9.83 51.67
C THR A 147 -5.83 -10.74 50.44
N LYS A 148 -5.28 -10.28 49.34
CA LYS A 148 -5.13 -11.05 48.09
C LYS A 148 -3.80 -10.73 47.44
N THR A 149 -3.19 -11.76 46.82
CA THR A 149 -2.04 -11.57 45.96
C THR A 149 -2.42 -11.86 44.50
N CYS A 150 -1.83 -11.10 43.58
CA CYS A 150 -1.90 -11.43 42.16
C CYS A 150 -0.48 -11.36 41.52
N LYS A 151 -0.22 -12.26 40.57
CA LYS A 151 1.04 -12.31 39.83
C LYS A 151 0.98 -11.45 38.59
N ILE A 152 2.03 -10.62 38.38
CA ILE A 152 2.17 -9.77 37.20
C ILE A 152 3.43 -10.24 36.46
N THR A 153 3.27 -10.65 35.21
CA THR A 153 4.40 -11.06 34.37
C THR A 153 4.60 -10.02 33.26
N ILE A 154 5.73 -9.35 33.25
CA ILE A 154 6.10 -8.37 32.24
C ILE A 154 7.11 -9.01 31.29
N ASN A 155 6.73 -9.08 30.01
CA ASN A 155 7.55 -9.64 28.95
C ASN A 155 8.31 -8.54 28.20
N ALA A 156 9.40 -8.90 27.51
CA ALA A 156 10.03 -8.01 26.55
C ALA A 156 9.09 -7.75 25.37
N PRO A 157 8.95 -6.49 24.92
CA PRO A 157 8.18 -6.17 23.72
C PRO A 157 8.93 -6.63 22.46
N SER A 158 8.21 -6.82 21.38
CA SER A 158 8.79 -7.19 20.09
C SER A 158 9.15 -5.94 19.28
N ALA A 159 10.41 -5.83 18.87
CA ALA A 159 10.82 -4.83 17.90
C ALA A 159 10.07 -5.02 16.57
N THR A 160 9.79 -3.94 15.86
CA THR A 160 9.17 -4.00 14.54
C THR A 160 10.01 -3.31 13.47
N LYS A 161 9.73 -3.64 12.21
CA LYS A 161 10.28 -2.94 11.07
C LYS A 161 9.24 -2.78 9.96
N LEU A 162 9.28 -1.63 9.29
CA LEU A 162 8.48 -1.33 8.11
C LEU A 162 9.32 -1.52 6.86
N LYS A 163 8.98 -2.49 6.03
CA LYS A 163 9.67 -2.80 4.77
C LYS A 163 8.84 -2.32 3.58
N ILE A 164 9.47 -1.55 2.67
CA ILE A 164 8.85 -1.16 1.39
C ILE A 164 8.41 -2.40 0.61
N GLY A 165 7.19 -2.36 0.10
CA GLY A 165 6.63 -3.47 -0.68
C GLY A 165 7.25 -3.58 -2.07
N ASP A 166 7.20 -2.53 -2.88
CA ASP A 166 7.83 -2.51 -4.20
C ASP A 166 8.43 -1.13 -4.52
N LYS A 167 9.72 -1.12 -4.84
CA LYS A 167 10.49 0.08 -5.20
C LYS A 167 10.28 0.54 -6.66
N TYR A 168 9.66 -0.28 -7.49
CA TYR A 168 9.60 -0.11 -8.95
C TYR A 168 8.23 0.26 -9.48
N ILE A 169 7.28 0.55 -8.58
CA ILE A 169 5.95 1.01 -8.97
C ILE A 169 6.07 2.31 -9.78
N ASN A 170 5.27 2.36 -10.83
CA ASN A 170 5.25 3.45 -11.77
C ASN A 170 4.27 4.55 -11.32
N TYR A 171 4.79 5.70 -10.88
CA TYR A 171 3.95 6.82 -10.44
C TYR A 171 3.79 7.88 -11.52
N ARG A 172 2.55 8.29 -11.78
CA ARG A 172 2.21 9.32 -12.77
C ARG A 172 1.11 10.23 -12.25
N GLN A 173 1.25 11.55 -12.54
CA GLN A 173 0.24 12.54 -12.17
C GLN A 173 -1.11 12.21 -12.83
N GLY A 174 -2.20 12.31 -12.04
CA GLY A 174 -3.56 12.00 -12.48
C GLY A 174 -3.92 10.52 -12.42
N SER A 175 -3.03 9.68 -11.86
CA SER A 175 -3.29 8.28 -11.55
C SER A 175 -3.26 8.05 -10.04
N LYS A 176 -4.17 7.19 -9.54
CA LYS A 176 -4.13 6.70 -8.16
C LYS A 176 -3.18 5.51 -8.10
N CYS A 177 -1.92 5.75 -7.73
CA CYS A 177 -0.89 4.72 -7.71
C CYS A 177 -0.76 4.09 -6.33
N LEU A 178 -0.66 2.78 -6.29
CA LEU A 178 -0.51 2.02 -5.06
C LEU A 178 0.86 2.29 -4.41
N PHE A 179 0.87 2.64 -3.12
CA PHE A 179 2.05 2.61 -2.26
C PHE A 179 1.77 1.72 -1.05
N TYR A 180 2.69 0.86 -0.66
CA TYR A 180 2.48 -0.04 0.45
C TYR A 180 3.78 -0.41 1.16
N VAL A 181 3.64 -0.72 2.44
CA VAL A 181 4.71 -1.24 3.29
C VAL A 181 4.26 -2.52 3.97
N LYS A 182 5.20 -3.33 4.42
CA LYS A 182 4.94 -4.52 5.22
C LYS A 182 5.50 -4.31 6.61
N LEU A 183 4.66 -4.44 7.62
CA LEU A 183 5.04 -4.41 9.03
C LEU A 183 5.41 -5.83 9.47
N LEU A 184 6.62 -5.98 10.00
CA LEU A 184 7.19 -7.25 10.46
C LEU A 184 7.67 -7.10 11.89
N ASP A 185 7.58 -8.16 12.68
CA ASP A 185 8.19 -8.27 14.00
C ASP A 185 9.69 -8.60 13.93
N ALA A 186 10.33 -8.78 15.08
CA ALA A 186 11.74 -9.12 15.22
C ALA A 186 12.11 -10.42 14.47
N ASN A 187 11.19 -11.39 14.41
CA ASN A 187 11.37 -12.68 13.75
C ASN A 187 10.96 -12.66 12.26
N ASN A 188 10.77 -11.48 11.65
CA ASN A 188 10.27 -11.31 10.28
C ASN A 188 8.85 -11.85 10.04
N LYS A 189 8.07 -12.12 11.09
CA LYS A 189 6.68 -12.53 10.99
C LYS A 189 5.79 -11.32 10.72
N ALA A 190 4.73 -11.51 9.94
CA ALA A 190 3.78 -10.45 9.60
C ALA A 190 3.00 -9.98 10.82
N VAL A 191 3.00 -8.66 11.06
CA VAL A 191 2.21 -8.04 12.13
C VAL A 191 0.91 -7.52 11.52
N LYS A 192 -0.21 -8.16 11.84
CA LYS A 192 -1.55 -7.90 11.31
C LYS A 192 -2.36 -6.94 12.19
N ASN A 193 -3.40 -6.35 11.61
CA ASN A 193 -4.38 -5.51 12.32
C ASN A 193 -3.81 -4.27 13.01
N GLN A 194 -2.65 -3.75 12.55
CA GLN A 194 -2.02 -2.55 13.09
C GLN A 194 -2.17 -1.36 12.16
N ASN A 195 -2.38 -0.17 12.71
CA ASN A 195 -2.46 1.06 11.94
C ASN A 195 -1.07 1.58 11.58
N VAL A 196 -0.84 1.80 10.29
CA VAL A 196 0.36 2.46 9.76
C VAL A 196 -0.05 3.80 9.18
N THR A 197 0.66 4.85 9.58
CA THR A 197 0.45 6.22 9.10
C THR A 197 1.44 6.54 7.98
N PHE A 198 0.95 7.17 6.91
CA PHE A 198 1.74 7.65 5.79
C PHE A 198 1.59 9.16 5.66
N LYS A 199 2.70 9.89 5.55
CA LYS A 199 2.70 11.35 5.32
C LYS A 199 3.42 11.66 4.02
N VAL A 200 2.76 12.39 3.10
CA VAL A 200 3.33 12.78 1.80
C VAL A 200 2.62 14.02 1.26
N ALA A 201 3.40 14.99 0.77
CA ALA A 201 2.88 16.23 0.16
C ALA A 201 1.81 16.93 1.04
N GLY A 202 2.08 17.07 2.34
CA GLY A 202 1.18 17.71 3.31
C GLY A 202 -0.05 16.87 3.72
N LYS A 203 -0.26 15.68 3.14
CA LYS A 203 -1.40 14.81 3.44
C LYS A 203 -0.99 13.64 4.32
N THR A 204 -1.89 13.26 5.22
CA THR A 204 -1.76 12.08 6.08
C THR A 204 -2.78 11.02 5.66
N TYR A 205 -2.33 9.79 5.58
CA TYR A 205 -3.15 8.61 5.30
C TYR A 205 -2.90 7.57 6.39
N THR A 206 -3.92 6.82 6.75
CA THR A 206 -3.79 5.69 7.67
C THR A 206 -4.34 4.44 7.01
N ALA A 207 -3.62 3.33 7.13
CA ALA A 207 -4.07 2.03 6.65
C ALA A 207 -3.75 0.94 7.66
N LYS A 208 -4.69 0.01 7.84
CA LYS A 208 -4.53 -1.14 8.71
C LYS A 208 -3.79 -2.26 7.99
N THR A 209 -2.86 -2.93 8.67
CA THR A 209 -2.15 -4.09 8.10
C THR A 209 -3.08 -5.29 7.93
N ASP A 210 -3.03 -5.93 6.76
CA ASP A 210 -3.78 -7.14 6.44
C ASP A 210 -3.16 -8.40 7.07
N LYS A 211 -3.70 -9.60 6.74
CA LYS A 211 -3.21 -10.90 7.21
C LYS A 211 -1.73 -11.16 6.88
N ASN A 212 -1.18 -10.49 5.87
CA ASN A 212 0.21 -10.58 5.44
C ASN A 212 1.09 -9.45 6.01
N GLY A 213 0.54 -8.62 6.92
CA GLY A 213 1.21 -7.46 7.49
C GLY A 213 1.33 -6.27 6.53
N VAL A 214 0.55 -6.21 5.45
CA VAL A 214 0.63 -5.17 4.42
C VAL A 214 -0.36 -4.05 4.72
N ALA A 215 0.16 -2.83 4.88
CA ALA A 215 -0.60 -1.59 4.87
C ALA A 215 -0.42 -0.88 3.52
N LYS A 216 -1.52 -0.54 2.84
CA LYS A 216 -1.53 0.03 1.50
C LYS A 216 -2.37 1.30 1.41
N VAL A 217 -1.88 2.28 0.63
CA VAL A 217 -2.57 3.54 0.32
C VAL A 217 -2.47 3.83 -1.16
N TYR A 218 -3.44 4.58 -1.68
CA TYR A 218 -3.41 5.06 -3.05
C TYR A 218 -3.07 6.54 -3.09
N LEU A 219 -1.98 6.88 -3.77
CA LEU A 219 -1.44 8.22 -3.86
C LEU A 219 -1.82 8.87 -5.20
N ASN A 220 -2.34 10.10 -5.14
CA ASN A 220 -2.58 10.94 -6.31
C ASN A 220 -1.77 12.24 -6.14
N LEU A 221 -0.58 12.28 -6.72
CA LEU A 221 0.41 13.31 -6.51
C LEU A 221 0.68 14.11 -7.80
N LYS A 222 1.10 15.37 -7.66
CA LYS A 222 1.59 16.20 -8.76
C LYS A 222 2.94 15.67 -9.27
N LYS A 223 3.31 16.04 -10.51
CA LYS A 223 4.66 15.77 -11.06
C LYS A 223 5.74 16.27 -10.10
N GLY A 224 6.77 15.48 -9.89
CA GLY A 224 7.89 15.84 -9.01
C GLY A 224 8.44 14.65 -8.24
N THR A 225 9.38 14.94 -7.34
CA THR A 225 9.91 13.96 -6.39
C THR A 225 9.26 14.22 -5.04
N HIS A 226 8.69 13.18 -4.44
CA HIS A 226 8.01 13.25 -3.16
C HIS A 226 8.62 12.22 -2.20
N THR A 227 8.81 12.63 -0.94
CA THR A 227 9.19 11.70 0.13
C THR A 227 7.94 11.24 0.84
N VAL A 228 7.68 9.95 0.82
CA VAL A 228 6.64 9.30 1.62
C VAL A 228 7.29 8.89 2.93
N LYS A 229 6.88 9.52 4.04
CA LYS A 229 7.23 9.08 5.40
C LYS A 229 6.15 8.12 5.88
N TYR A 230 6.54 7.03 6.53
CA TYR A 230 5.60 6.05 7.06
C TYR A 230 6.03 5.61 8.45
N SER A 231 5.06 5.39 9.34
CA SER A 231 5.32 5.04 10.74
C SER A 231 4.24 4.15 11.31
N PHE A 232 4.66 3.29 12.21
CA PHE A 232 3.83 2.52 13.12
C PHE A 232 4.08 3.03 14.53
N LYS A 233 3.02 3.47 15.23
CA LYS A 233 3.09 3.86 16.65
C LYS A 233 3.04 2.59 17.50
N LYS A 234 3.84 2.53 18.57
CA LYS A 234 3.87 1.38 19.47
C LYS A 234 2.46 0.96 19.92
N ASN A 235 2.21 -0.33 19.89
CA ASN A 235 0.98 -0.95 20.38
C ASN A 235 1.32 -2.37 20.88
N ALA A 236 1.06 -2.64 22.15
CA ALA A 236 1.46 -3.91 22.79
C ALA A 236 1.08 -5.14 21.95
N PRO A 237 1.98 -6.09 21.77
CA PRO A 237 3.34 -6.20 22.32
C PRO A 237 4.44 -5.55 21.45
N TYR A 238 4.11 -4.68 20.49
CA TYR A 238 5.00 -4.21 19.43
C TYR A 238 5.53 -2.81 19.69
N LEU A 239 6.85 -2.62 19.55
CA LEU A 239 7.50 -1.33 19.55
C LEU A 239 7.25 -0.56 18.25
N SER A 240 7.39 0.76 18.29
CA SER A 240 7.24 1.63 17.13
C SER A 240 8.33 1.38 16.08
N SER A 241 8.00 1.69 14.82
CA SER A 241 8.96 1.73 13.72
C SER A 241 8.57 2.77 12.67
N SER A 242 9.56 3.29 11.96
CA SER A 242 9.33 4.29 10.91
C SER A 242 10.30 4.13 9.76
N GLY A 243 10.03 4.86 8.67
CA GLY A 243 10.91 4.92 7.53
C GLY A 243 10.43 5.96 6.51
N SER A 244 11.20 6.10 5.45
CA SER A 244 10.83 6.99 4.34
C SER A 244 11.29 6.40 3.00
N PHE A 245 10.62 6.83 1.94
CA PHE A 245 10.97 6.44 0.58
C PHE A 245 10.68 7.58 -0.41
N LYS A 246 11.65 7.89 -1.28
CA LYS A 246 11.49 8.88 -2.33
C LYS A 246 10.85 8.25 -3.56
N ILE A 247 9.74 8.80 -4.01
CA ILE A 247 9.04 8.42 -5.25
C ILE A 247 9.13 9.54 -6.27
N LYS A 248 9.33 9.19 -7.54
CA LYS A 248 9.34 10.13 -8.67
C LYS A 248 8.03 10.01 -9.45
N VAL A 249 7.21 11.05 -9.41
CA VAL A 249 5.94 11.13 -10.13
C VAL A 249 6.18 11.82 -11.49
N ARG A 250 5.85 11.12 -12.57
CA ARG A 250 6.00 11.63 -13.95
C ARG A 250 4.81 12.50 -14.35
N ALA A 251 4.96 13.25 -15.45
CA ALA A 251 3.93 14.13 -15.96
C ALA A 251 2.64 13.38 -16.33
N LYS A 252 1.50 14.08 -16.25
CA LYS A 252 0.20 13.59 -16.72
C LYS A 252 0.28 13.20 -18.19
N MET A 253 -0.42 12.13 -18.57
CA MET A 253 -0.58 11.72 -19.96
C MET A 253 -1.77 12.42 -20.62
N ALA A 254 -1.72 12.56 -21.94
CA ALA A 254 -2.89 12.86 -22.74
C ALA A 254 -3.92 11.71 -22.66
N LYS A 255 -5.19 11.98 -23.05
CA LYS A 255 -6.19 10.91 -23.24
C LYS A 255 -5.64 9.84 -24.18
N GLY A 256 -5.89 8.58 -23.92
CA GLY A 256 -5.40 7.44 -24.69
C GLY A 256 -6.07 7.21 -26.05
N ASN A 257 -6.50 8.28 -26.70
CA ASN A 257 -7.17 8.23 -28.00
C ASN A 257 -6.16 7.97 -29.11
N GLY A 258 -6.21 6.81 -29.74
CA GLY A 258 -5.20 6.43 -30.71
C GLY A 258 -5.57 5.28 -31.61
N TYR A 259 -4.58 4.84 -32.39
CA TYR A 259 -4.70 3.76 -33.32
C TYR A 259 -3.50 2.83 -33.27
N TRP A 260 -3.73 1.53 -33.45
CA TRP A 260 -2.69 0.61 -33.91
C TRP A 260 -2.46 0.81 -35.41
N LEU A 261 -1.18 0.83 -35.78
CA LEU A 261 -0.70 1.04 -37.15
C LEU A 261 0.26 -0.07 -37.55
N TRP A 262 -0.12 -0.88 -38.52
CA TRP A 262 0.78 -1.84 -39.14
C TRP A 262 1.91 -1.15 -39.91
N SER A 263 3.07 -1.81 -39.93
CA SER A 263 4.28 -1.31 -40.60
C SER A 263 4.02 -0.91 -42.07
N SER A 264 3.30 -1.75 -42.81
CA SER A 264 2.98 -1.51 -44.24
C SER A 264 2.21 -0.21 -44.50
N HIS A 265 1.45 0.29 -43.51
CA HIS A 265 0.66 1.50 -43.65
C HIS A 265 1.42 2.77 -43.20
N MET A 266 2.65 2.65 -42.68
CA MET A 266 3.39 3.78 -42.11
C MET A 266 3.60 4.94 -43.10
N LYS A 267 3.92 4.63 -44.36
CA LYS A 267 4.17 5.65 -45.39
C LYS A 267 2.88 6.33 -45.89
N ASN A 268 1.72 5.65 -45.80
CA ASN A 268 0.46 6.08 -46.44
C ASN A 268 -0.53 6.73 -45.45
N VAL A 269 -0.13 6.90 -44.16
CA VAL A 269 -1.03 7.48 -43.16
C VAL A 269 -1.02 9.00 -43.21
N ASN A 270 -2.21 9.59 -43.30
CA ASN A 270 -2.37 11.05 -43.25
C ASN A 270 -2.42 11.56 -41.81
N LEU A 271 -1.24 11.91 -41.25
CA LEU A 271 -1.07 12.35 -39.89
C LEU A 271 -1.82 13.67 -39.57
N LYS A 272 -1.89 14.63 -40.53
CA LYS A 272 -2.62 15.88 -40.34
C LYS A 272 -4.13 15.60 -40.17
N SER A 273 -4.67 14.69 -40.96
CA SER A 273 -6.08 14.28 -40.88
C SER A 273 -6.39 13.60 -39.55
N LEU A 274 -5.54 12.69 -39.06
CA LEU A 274 -5.69 12.03 -37.76
C LEU A 274 -5.67 13.05 -36.62
N SER A 275 -4.72 13.99 -36.63
CA SER A 275 -4.59 15.04 -35.63
C SER A 275 -5.84 15.96 -35.59
N LYS A 276 -6.34 16.40 -36.75
CA LYS A 276 -7.58 17.21 -36.86
C LYS A 276 -8.78 16.51 -36.18
N ARG A 277 -8.81 15.14 -36.19
CA ARG A 277 -9.85 14.33 -35.55
C ARG A 277 -9.55 13.96 -34.10
N GLY A 278 -8.49 14.50 -33.49
CA GLY A 278 -8.21 14.34 -32.06
C GLY A 278 -7.42 13.10 -31.70
N THR A 279 -6.78 12.42 -32.66
CA THR A 279 -5.82 11.36 -32.39
C THR A 279 -4.64 11.88 -31.57
N LYS A 280 -4.27 11.20 -30.50
CA LYS A 280 -3.15 11.56 -29.60
C LYS A 280 -2.01 10.54 -29.61
N HIS A 281 -2.30 9.29 -29.95
CA HIS A 281 -1.34 8.19 -29.88
C HIS A 281 -1.38 7.33 -31.14
N ILE A 282 -0.22 6.94 -31.64
CA ILE A 282 -0.05 5.96 -32.72
C ILE A 282 0.84 4.82 -32.18
N PHE A 283 0.37 3.61 -32.28
CA PHE A 283 1.09 2.39 -31.91
C PHE A 283 1.63 1.76 -33.18
N LEU A 284 2.84 2.15 -33.59
CA LEU A 284 3.49 1.70 -34.81
C LEU A 284 4.19 0.35 -34.59
N HIS A 285 3.85 -0.66 -35.38
CA HIS A 285 4.45 -1.96 -35.29
C HIS A 285 5.95 -1.91 -35.64
N VAL A 286 6.81 -2.53 -34.80
CA VAL A 286 8.28 -2.42 -34.86
C VAL A 286 8.88 -2.95 -36.15
N GLN A 287 8.18 -3.80 -36.88
CA GLN A 287 8.63 -4.29 -38.20
C GLN A 287 8.87 -3.14 -39.20
N ALA A 288 8.30 -1.96 -38.96
CA ALA A 288 8.59 -0.77 -39.75
C ALA A 288 10.10 -0.42 -39.78
N ILE A 289 10.84 -0.80 -38.73
CA ILE A 289 12.29 -0.56 -38.64
C ILE A 289 13.03 -1.43 -39.65
N SER A 290 12.66 -2.70 -39.77
CA SER A 290 13.28 -3.62 -40.76
C SER A 290 12.79 -3.33 -42.19
N MET A 291 11.52 -2.91 -42.35
CA MET A 291 10.95 -2.64 -43.67
C MET A 291 11.45 -1.31 -44.30
N TYR A 292 11.65 -0.28 -43.50
CA TYR A 292 11.89 1.07 -44.01
C TYR A 292 13.15 1.73 -43.46
N GLY A 293 13.86 1.05 -42.57
CA GLY A 293 15.03 1.60 -41.90
C GLY A 293 14.68 2.50 -40.71
N ARG A 294 15.64 2.62 -39.80
CA ARG A 294 15.52 3.42 -38.57
C ARG A 294 15.29 4.91 -38.85
N SER A 295 15.95 5.47 -39.87
CA SER A 295 15.82 6.88 -40.23
C SER A 295 14.40 7.24 -40.69
N ALA A 296 13.77 6.36 -41.49
CA ALA A 296 12.36 6.54 -41.90
C ALA A 296 11.41 6.53 -40.72
N VAL A 297 11.62 5.63 -39.75
CA VAL A 297 10.81 5.59 -38.49
C VAL A 297 11.03 6.87 -37.69
N VAL A 298 12.24 7.38 -37.54
CA VAL A 298 12.52 8.64 -36.85
C VAL A 298 11.85 9.81 -37.55
N SER A 299 11.90 9.88 -38.89
CA SER A 299 11.22 10.89 -39.68
C SER A 299 9.69 10.84 -39.48
N PHE A 300 9.10 9.64 -39.48
CA PHE A 300 7.69 9.44 -39.19
C PHE A 300 7.32 9.97 -37.78
N ILE A 301 8.13 9.65 -36.75
CA ILE A 301 7.92 10.14 -35.38
C ILE A 301 7.95 11.67 -35.35
N GLN A 302 8.92 12.30 -35.99
CA GLN A 302 9.02 13.76 -36.05
C GLN A 302 7.79 14.41 -36.75
N LYS A 303 7.30 13.81 -37.85
CA LYS A 303 6.07 14.25 -38.51
C LYS A 303 4.84 14.11 -37.61
N ALA A 304 4.73 13.01 -36.87
CA ALA A 304 3.65 12.79 -35.91
C ALA A 304 3.72 13.82 -34.77
N HIS A 305 4.91 14.15 -34.25
CA HIS A 305 5.11 15.18 -33.23
C HIS A 305 4.69 16.57 -33.72
N LYS A 306 5.04 16.96 -34.95
CA LYS A 306 4.59 18.21 -35.57
C LYS A 306 3.04 18.29 -35.65
N CYS A 307 2.37 17.12 -35.65
CA CYS A 307 0.92 17.03 -35.61
C CYS A 307 0.37 16.85 -34.17
N GLY A 308 1.19 16.98 -33.13
CA GLY A 308 0.77 16.87 -31.73
C GLY A 308 0.43 15.45 -31.28
N MET A 309 0.92 14.43 -31.99
CA MET A 309 0.70 13.00 -31.65
C MET A 309 1.97 12.36 -31.11
N LYS A 310 1.79 11.38 -30.24
CA LYS A 310 2.84 10.52 -29.68
C LYS A 310 2.93 9.20 -30.42
N VAL A 311 4.16 8.68 -30.60
CA VAL A 311 4.39 7.42 -31.28
C VAL A 311 4.97 6.41 -30.30
N HIS A 312 4.25 5.29 -30.18
CA HIS A 312 4.66 4.12 -29.43
C HIS A 312 5.17 3.03 -30.38
N LEU A 313 6.30 2.45 -30.09
CA LEU A 313 6.74 1.27 -30.82
C LEU A 313 6.04 0.04 -30.25
N TRP A 314 5.26 -0.63 -31.10
CA TRP A 314 4.45 -1.79 -30.77
C TRP A 314 5.21 -3.07 -31.10
N MET A 315 5.55 -3.85 -30.08
CA MET A 315 6.33 -5.08 -30.20
C MET A 315 5.60 -6.28 -29.61
N GLN A 316 5.81 -7.45 -30.19
CA GLN A 316 5.31 -8.74 -29.72
C GLN A 316 6.29 -9.37 -28.72
N VAL A 317 5.78 -9.98 -27.64
CA VAL A 317 6.59 -10.60 -26.59
C VAL A 317 6.63 -12.12 -26.72
N CYS A 318 5.52 -12.80 -26.47
CA CYS A 318 5.45 -14.27 -26.45
C CYS A 318 4.91 -14.88 -27.74
N TYR A 319 4.76 -14.09 -28.80
CA TYR A 319 4.39 -14.56 -30.14
C TYR A 319 5.35 -13.97 -31.15
N SER A 320 5.94 -14.81 -32.01
CA SER A 320 6.90 -14.36 -33.00
C SER A 320 7.02 -15.40 -34.13
N GLY A 321 7.04 -14.92 -35.38
CA GLY A 321 7.14 -15.81 -36.55
C GLY A 321 6.02 -16.84 -36.64
N GLY A 322 4.78 -16.46 -36.30
CA GLY A 322 3.63 -17.37 -36.35
C GLY A 322 3.56 -18.37 -35.19
N LYS A 323 4.50 -18.34 -34.23
CA LYS A 323 4.59 -19.36 -33.16
C LYS A 323 4.52 -18.74 -31.77
N TRP A 324 3.88 -19.41 -30.83
CA TRP A 324 3.88 -19.09 -29.44
C TRP A 324 5.17 -19.55 -28.75
N VAL A 325 5.77 -18.66 -27.97
CA VAL A 325 6.87 -18.98 -27.06
C VAL A 325 6.36 -18.92 -25.63
N ARG A 326 6.26 -20.07 -24.99
CA ARG A 326 5.85 -20.16 -23.58
C ARG A 326 6.92 -19.54 -22.68
N PRO A 327 6.58 -18.59 -21.80
CA PRO A 327 7.57 -17.91 -20.94
C PRO A 327 8.01 -18.73 -19.72
N ILE A 328 7.39 -19.91 -19.52
CA ILE A 328 7.74 -20.92 -18.51
C ILE A 328 8.03 -22.24 -19.23
N ASN A 329 9.03 -23.00 -18.77
CA ASN A 329 9.37 -24.31 -19.32
C ASN A 329 8.56 -25.45 -18.65
N GLU A 330 8.71 -26.67 -19.13
CA GLU A 330 7.99 -27.86 -18.64
C GLU A 330 8.33 -28.20 -17.18
N LYS A 331 9.52 -27.81 -16.70
CA LYS A 331 9.94 -27.94 -15.29
C LYS A 331 9.38 -26.79 -14.43
N ASN A 332 8.40 -26.06 -14.93
CA ASN A 332 7.78 -24.90 -14.26
C ASN A 332 8.77 -23.79 -13.87
N GLN A 333 9.83 -23.57 -14.67
CA GLN A 333 10.82 -22.52 -14.45
C GLN A 333 10.62 -21.38 -15.46
N ILE A 334 10.78 -20.14 -15.01
CA ILE A 334 10.73 -18.97 -15.90
C ILE A 334 11.89 -19.01 -16.88
N LYS A 335 11.61 -18.83 -18.15
CA LYS A 335 12.61 -18.70 -19.22
C LYS A 335 13.24 -17.29 -19.19
N TYR A 336 14.08 -17.03 -18.18
CA TYR A 336 14.68 -15.71 -17.96
C TYR A 336 15.49 -15.22 -19.15
N SER A 337 16.25 -16.09 -19.83
CA SER A 337 17.05 -15.72 -21.01
C SER A 337 16.15 -15.14 -22.10
N PHE A 338 15.06 -15.82 -22.44
CA PHE A 338 14.07 -15.36 -23.42
C PHE A 338 13.46 -14.01 -23.02
N LEU A 339 12.95 -13.89 -21.79
CA LEU A 339 12.31 -12.67 -21.34
C LEU A 339 13.30 -11.50 -21.26
N ASN A 340 14.54 -11.73 -20.84
CA ASN A 340 15.60 -10.71 -20.81
C ASN A 340 16.00 -10.27 -22.22
N LYS A 341 16.02 -11.16 -23.20
CA LYS A 341 16.21 -10.81 -24.62
C LYS A 341 15.13 -9.81 -25.07
N LYS A 342 13.85 -10.09 -24.76
CA LYS A 342 12.73 -9.19 -25.06
C LYS A 342 12.80 -7.85 -24.31
N VAL A 343 13.24 -7.85 -23.05
CA VAL A 343 13.53 -6.62 -22.30
C VAL A 343 14.62 -5.77 -22.96
N ASN A 344 15.70 -6.40 -23.41
CA ASN A 344 16.79 -5.70 -24.09
C ASN A 344 16.35 -5.15 -25.46
N GLU A 345 15.48 -5.85 -26.17
CA GLU A 345 14.86 -5.40 -27.41
C GLU A 345 14.01 -4.15 -27.15
N ALA A 346 13.14 -4.17 -26.16
CA ALA A 346 12.33 -3.01 -25.75
C ALA A 346 13.20 -1.80 -25.37
N LYS A 347 14.32 -2.05 -24.66
CA LYS A 347 15.29 -1.01 -24.29
C LYS A 347 15.98 -0.41 -25.52
N LYS A 348 16.30 -1.22 -26.54
CA LYS A 348 16.85 -0.73 -27.83
C LYS A 348 15.86 0.18 -28.54
N TYR A 349 14.58 -0.20 -28.59
CA TYR A 349 13.52 0.62 -29.18
C TYR A 349 13.29 1.93 -28.40
N ALA A 350 13.31 1.90 -27.08
CA ALA A 350 13.18 3.10 -26.27
C ALA A 350 14.31 4.13 -26.46
N LYS A 351 15.48 3.70 -26.94
CA LYS A 351 16.61 4.58 -27.29
C LYS A 351 16.46 5.28 -28.65
N ILE A 352 15.50 4.87 -29.49
CA ILE A 352 15.30 5.51 -30.80
C ILE A 352 14.84 6.96 -30.58
N LYS A 353 15.44 7.90 -31.32
CA LYS A 353 15.17 9.35 -31.19
C LYS A 353 13.68 9.63 -31.37
N GLY A 354 13.09 10.34 -30.41
CA GLY A 354 11.69 10.77 -30.46
C GLY A 354 10.65 9.73 -30.00
N VAL A 355 10.99 8.47 -29.78
CA VAL A 355 10.03 7.46 -29.30
C VAL A 355 9.39 7.90 -27.98
N ASP A 356 8.05 7.95 -27.95
CA ASP A 356 7.26 8.36 -26.78
C ASP A 356 6.87 7.21 -25.88
N GLY A 357 6.75 5.99 -26.41
CA GLY A 357 6.35 4.82 -25.65
C GLY A 357 6.78 3.49 -26.25
N ILE A 358 6.70 2.46 -25.44
CA ILE A 358 6.81 1.05 -25.84
C ILE A 358 5.50 0.38 -25.49
N HIS A 359 4.88 -0.26 -26.48
CA HIS A 359 3.65 -1.01 -26.34
C HIS A 359 3.92 -2.50 -26.50
N PHE A 360 3.58 -3.28 -25.50
CA PHE A 360 3.75 -4.73 -25.49
C PHE A 360 2.46 -5.43 -25.92
N ASP A 361 2.54 -6.19 -26.97
CA ASP A 361 1.49 -7.12 -27.39
C ASP A 361 1.94 -8.57 -27.17
N TYR A 362 1.00 -9.49 -27.11
CA TYR A 362 1.25 -10.90 -26.81
C TYR A 362 2.11 -11.10 -25.55
N VAL A 363 2.01 -10.20 -24.57
CA VAL A 363 2.66 -10.33 -23.26
C VAL A 363 1.81 -11.27 -22.40
N ARG A 364 1.71 -12.53 -22.87
CA ARG A 364 0.80 -13.55 -22.33
C ARG A 364 1.11 -14.94 -22.87
N PHE A 365 0.48 -15.93 -22.25
CA PHE A 365 0.38 -17.28 -22.84
C PHE A 365 -0.69 -17.30 -23.94
N GLY A 366 -0.62 -18.30 -24.82
CA GLY A 366 -1.57 -18.53 -25.88
C GLY A 366 -2.80 -19.36 -25.46
N GLY A 367 -3.33 -19.11 -24.25
CA GLY A 367 -4.45 -19.89 -23.67
C GLY A 367 -4.03 -21.02 -22.73
N THR A 368 -2.73 -21.27 -22.56
CA THR A 368 -2.18 -22.45 -21.86
C THR A 368 -1.57 -22.14 -20.50
N ALA A 369 -1.86 -20.99 -19.90
CA ALA A 369 -1.25 -20.59 -18.63
C ALA A 369 -1.62 -21.53 -17.48
N HIS A 370 -2.85 -22.04 -17.45
CA HIS A 370 -3.36 -22.96 -16.43
C HIS A 370 -2.56 -24.29 -16.31
N LEU A 371 -1.75 -24.61 -17.32
CA LEU A 371 -0.87 -25.80 -17.28
C LEU A 371 0.37 -25.58 -16.38
N TYR A 372 0.57 -24.38 -15.84
CA TYR A 372 1.73 -24.03 -15.03
C TYR A 372 1.32 -23.52 -13.66
N LYS A 373 2.14 -23.80 -12.65
CA LYS A 373 1.99 -23.22 -11.31
C LYS A 373 2.37 -21.73 -11.34
N ASP A 374 1.49 -20.85 -10.82
CA ASP A 374 1.68 -19.40 -10.78
C ASP A 374 2.16 -18.79 -12.14
N PRO A 375 1.43 -18.97 -13.24
CA PRO A 375 1.87 -18.58 -14.58
C PRO A 375 2.12 -17.07 -14.71
N ASN A 376 1.38 -16.25 -13.97
CA ASN A 376 1.49 -14.79 -13.94
C ASN A 376 2.87 -14.29 -13.47
N ARG A 377 3.63 -15.07 -12.72
CA ARG A 377 4.96 -14.67 -12.24
C ARG A 377 5.94 -14.33 -13.37
N ALA A 378 5.86 -15.04 -14.51
CA ALA A 378 6.72 -14.80 -15.67
C ALA A 378 6.35 -13.48 -16.37
N ILE A 379 5.05 -13.24 -16.57
CA ILE A 379 4.54 -12.01 -17.17
C ILE A 379 4.83 -10.80 -16.26
N ASN A 380 4.59 -10.95 -14.97
CA ASN A 380 4.88 -9.90 -13.99
C ASN A 380 6.37 -9.57 -13.90
N TYR A 381 7.24 -10.60 -13.94
CA TYR A 381 8.69 -10.40 -14.03
C TYR A 381 9.07 -9.57 -15.26
N PHE A 382 8.56 -9.95 -16.45
CA PHE A 382 8.82 -9.23 -17.68
C PHE A 382 8.38 -7.76 -17.58
N MET A 383 7.13 -7.50 -17.19
CA MET A 383 6.58 -6.15 -17.11
C MET A 383 7.38 -5.26 -16.16
N LYS A 384 7.70 -5.78 -14.96
CA LYS A 384 8.51 -5.07 -13.96
C LYS A 384 9.89 -4.75 -14.52
N LYS A 385 10.58 -5.73 -15.10
CA LYS A 385 11.95 -5.56 -15.60
C LYS A 385 11.99 -4.65 -16.83
N ALA A 386 11.09 -4.84 -17.78
CA ALA A 386 10.98 -4.02 -18.98
C ALA A 386 10.72 -2.55 -18.64
N SER A 387 9.70 -2.28 -17.83
CA SER A 387 9.40 -0.91 -17.38
C SER A 387 10.60 -0.25 -16.71
N THR A 388 11.26 -0.97 -15.78
CA THR A 388 12.44 -0.45 -15.07
C THR A 388 13.59 -0.14 -16.04
N GLN A 389 13.88 -1.02 -17.00
CA GLN A 389 14.97 -0.83 -17.95
C GLN A 389 14.67 0.25 -18.99
N ILE A 390 13.43 0.35 -19.45
CA ILE A 390 12.97 1.42 -20.35
C ILE A 390 13.12 2.79 -19.67
N HIS A 391 12.65 2.93 -18.43
CA HIS A 391 12.72 4.20 -17.70
C HIS A 391 14.15 4.61 -17.32
N LYS A 392 15.10 3.67 -17.20
CA LYS A 392 16.53 4.00 -17.05
C LYS A 392 17.11 4.70 -18.28
N VAL A 393 16.66 4.33 -19.47
CA VAL A 393 17.17 4.93 -20.73
C VAL A 393 16.32 6.08 -21.25
N ARG A 394 15.03 6.12 -20.88
CA ARG A 394 14.09 7.19 -21.25
C ARG A 394 13.05 7.36 -20.14
N ALA A 395 13.32 8.25 -19.20
CA ALA A 395 12.54 8.41 -17.97
C ALA A 395 11.04 8.69 -18.20
N ASN A 396 10.68 9.40 -19.30
CA ASN A 396 9.28 9.76 -19.61
C ASN A 396 8.61 8.80 -20.61
N CYS A 397 9.29 7.72 -21.04
CA CYS A 397 8.71 6.73 -21.95
C CYS A 397 7.41 6.15 -21.38
N ILE A 398 6.36 6.09 -22.19
CA ILE A 398 5.09 5.49 -21.81
C ILE A 398 5.20 3.98 -22.02
N VAL A 399 4.98 3.21 -20.97
CA VAL A 399 4.95 1.74 -21.05
C VAL A 399 3.49 1.29 -21.02
N SER A 400 3.07 0.56 -22.05
CA SER A 400 1.70 0.04 -22.16
C SER A 400 1.69 -1.42 -22.62
N ALA A 401 0.60 -2.13 -22.34
CA ALA A 401 0.41 -3.52 -22.76
C ALA A 401 -1.00 -3.79 -23.24
N ALA A 402 -1.12 -4.59 -24.30
CA ALA A 402 -2.39 -5.16 -24.74
C ALA A 402 -2.80 -6.32 -23.81
N LEU A 403 -4.08 -6.38 -23.48
CA LEU A 403 -4.65 -7.43 -22.62
C LEU A 403 -5.81 -8.13 -23.34
N MET A 404 -6.02 -9.40 -22.98
CA MET A 404 -7.26 -10.12 -23.35
C MET A 404 -8.44 -9.52 -22.58
N PRO A 405 -9.69 -9.63 -23.08
CA PRO A 405 -10.84 -8.93 -22.50
C PRO A 405 -11.66 -9.77 -21.52
N GLU A 406 -11.11 -10.85 -20.95
CA GLU A 406 -11.79 -11.73 -20.00
C GLU A 406 -11.28 -11.52 -18.56
N PRO A 407 -11.68 -10.45 -17.86
CA PRO A 407 -11.05 -10.01 -16.60
C PRO A 407 -11.08 -11.03 -15.47
N SER A 408 -12.00 -11.99 -15.47
CA SER A 408 -12.07 -13.07 -14.48
C SER A 408 -11.16 -14.27 -14.82
N MET A 409 -10.79 -14.45 -16.09
CA MET A 409 -10.05 -15.62 -16.59
C MET A 409 -8.62 -15.30 -17.04
N MET A 410 -8.20 -14.03 -16.88
CA MET A 410 -6.92 -13.53 -17.38
C MET A 410 -5.72 -14.31 -16.87
N THR A 411 -5.66 -14.59 -15.58
CA THR A 411 -4.56 -15.34 -14.96
C THR A 411 -4.60 -16.80 -15.39
N TYR A 412 -5.79 -17.38 -15.44
CA TYR A 412 -5.99 -18.79 -15.74
C TYR A 412 -5.56 -19.16 -17.16
N TYR A 413 -6.01 -18.41 -18.17
CA TYR A 413 -5.67 -18.72 -19.57
C TYR A 413 -4.40 -18.03 -20.07
N TYR A 414 -4.13 -16.81 -19.61
CA TYR A 414 -3.14 -15.94 -20.25
C TYR A 414 -1.96 -15.58 -19.33
N GLY A 415 -2.06 -15.88 -18.04
CA GLY A 415 -1.03 -15.47 -17.06
C GLY A 415 -0.95 -13.95 -16.89
N GLN A 416 -1.98 -13.21 -17.30
CA GLN A 416 -2.06 -11.75 -17.16
C GLN A 416 -2.73 -11.39 -15.84
N ASP A 417 -1.98 -10.80 -14.90
CA ASP A 417 -2.49 -10.26 -13.64
C ASP A 417 -2.57 -8.73 -13.75
N VAL A 418 -3.78 -8.23 -13.99
CA VAL A 418 -4.06 -6.80 -14.18
C VAL A 418 -3.58 -5.97 -12.99
N SER A 419 -3.85 -6.45 -11.77
CA SER A 419 -3.48 -5.76 -10.53
C SER A 419 -1.98 -5.53 -10.41
N THR A 420 -1.17 -6.52 -10.82
CA THR A 420 0.30 -6.42 -10.78
C THR A 420 0.86 -5.73 -12.02
N MET A 421 0.38 -6.07 -13.23
CA MET A 421 0.85 -5.44 -14.47
C MET A 421 0.64 -3.92 -14.46
N SER A 422 -0.47 -3.44 -13.88
CA SER A 422 -0.80 -2.02 -13.77
C SER A 422 0.15 -1.23 -12.87
N LYS A 423 0.87 -1.87 -11.94
CA LYS A 423 1.91 -1.22 -11.13
C LYS A 423 3.12 -0.79 -11.97
N TYR A 424 3.38 -1.49 -13.07
CA TYR A 424 4.57 -1.29 -13.90
C TYR A 424 4.26 -0.64 -15.25
N SER A 425 2.97 -0.46 -15.57
CA SER A 425 2.49 0.14 -16.81
C SER A 425 1.98 1.57 -16.57
N ASP A 426 2.02 2.39 -17.61
CA ASP A 426 1.33 3.68 -17.65
C ASP A 426 -0.09 3.52 -18.15
N ALA A 427 -0.31 2.59 -19.09
CA ALA A 427 -1.61 2.24 -19.61
C ALA A 427 -1.71 0.74 -19.86
N LEU A 428 -2.90 0.18 -19.63
CA LEU A 428 -3.28 -1.16 -20.07
C LEU A 428 -4.39 -1.03 -21.11
N ILE A 429 -4.30 -1.80 -22.19
CA ILE A 429 -5.19 -1.70 -23.34
C ILE A 429 -5.89 -3.05 -23.53
N PRO A 430 -7.00 -3.31 -22.78
CA PRO A 430 -7.80 -4.51 -23.02
C PRO A 430 -8.44 -4.46 -24.42
N MET A 431 -8.29 -5.55 -25.20
CA MET A 431 -8.79 -5.68 -26.57
C MET A 431 -10.27 -6.08 -26.57
N VAL A 432 -11.14 -5.10 -26.20
CA VAL A 432 -12.59 -5.33 -26.06
C VAL A 432 -13.26 -5.30 -27.43
N TYR A 433 -12.99 -6.35 -28.23
CA TYR A 433 -13.43 -6.51 -29.61
C TYR A 433 -14.79 -7.18 -29.66
N LYS A 434 -15.86 -6.39 -29.43
CA LYS A 434 -17.22 -6.92 -29.29
C LYS A 434 -17.70 -7.75 -30.48
N GLY A 435 -17.21 -7.46 -31.70
CA GLY A 435 -17.57 -8.25 -32.89
C GLY A 435 -17.02 -9.66 -32.80
N ASN A 436 -15.73 -9.82 -32.55
CA ASN A 436 -15.09 -11.15 -32.41
C ASN A 436 -15.63 -11.94 -31.21
N TYR A 437 -16.10 -11.25 -30.16
CA TYR A 437 -16.69 -11.89 -28.97
C TYR A 437 -18.21 -12.00 -29.03
N HIS A 438 -18.86 -11.64 -30.15
CA HIS A 438 -20.31 -11.65 -30.34
C HIS A 438 -21.06 -10.97 -29.21
N GLN A 439 -20.53 -9.81 -28.73
CA GLN A 439 -20.98 -9.11 -27.54
C GLN A 439 -21.69 -7.77 -27.85
N THR A 440 -22.31 -7.21 -26.83
CA THR A 440 -23.05 -5.96 -26.87
C THR A 440 -22.21 -4.76 -26.39
N ARG A 441 -22.77 -3.54 -26.47
CA ARG A 441 -22.14 -2.33 -25.91
C ARG A 441 -22.10 -2.32 -24.38
N SER A 442 -23.09 -2.95 -23.74
CA SER A 442 -23.10 -3.10 -22.27
C SER A 442 -21.91 -3.93 -21.79
N TRP A 443 -21.52 -4.96 -22.56
CA TRP A 443 -20.31 -5.73 -22.29
C TRP A 443 -19.04 -4.86 -22.34
N ILE A 444 -18.91 -3.93 -23.32
CA ILE A 444 -17.78 -2.98 -23.37
C ILE A 444 -17.70 -2.19 -22.06
N THR A 445 -18.83 -1.68 -21.58
CA THR A 445 -18.89 -0.91 -20.33
C THR A 445 -18.48 -1.76 -19.14
N SER A 446 -19.06 -2.96 -18.99
CA SER A 446 -18.82 -3.83 -17.82
C SER A 446 -17.39 -4.35 -17.76
N VAL A 447 -16.82 -4.78 -18.90
CA VAL A 447 -15.43 -5.24 -19.00
C VAL A 447 -14.46 -4.10 -18.68
N THR A 448 -14.66 -2.93 -19.30
CA THR A 448 -13.81 -1.78 -19.05
C THR A 448 -13.83 -1.39 -17.56
N LYS A 449 -15.01 -1.40 -16.92
CA LYS A 449 -15.19 -1.11 -15.49
C LYS A 449 -14.38 -2.08 -14.63
N LYS A 450 -14.45 -3.38 -14.88
CA LYS A 450 -13.69 -4.40 -14.16
C LYS A 450 -12.17 -4.15 -14.26
N PHE A 451 -11.65 -3.82 -15.44
CA PHE A 451 -10.24 -3.47 -15.61
C PHE A 451 -9.85 -2.20 -14.86
N THR A 452 -10.73 -1.19 -14.85
CA THR A 452 -10.50 0.05 -14.11
C THR A 452 -10.43 -0.19 -12.61
N GLU A 453 -11.30 -1.03 -12.08
CA GLU A 453 -11.34 -1.42 -10.65
C GLU A 453 -10.11 -2.23 -10.24
N GLN A 454 -9.62 -3.11 -11.10
CA GLN A 454 -8.44 -3.94 -10.83
C GLN A 454 -7.12 -3.18 -10.95
N SER A 455 -7.10 -2.01 -11.61
CA SER A 455 -5.86 -1.27 -11.85
C SER A 455 -5.32 -0.59 -10.60
N ASN A 456 -4.03 -0.79 -10.32
CA ASN A 456 -3.27 -0.17 -9.23
C ASN A 456 -2.41 1.02 -9.68
N GLY A 457 -2.77 1.69 -10.78
CA GLY A 457 -2.03 2.89 -11.21
C GLY A 457 -2.04 3.16 -12.71
N ALA A 458 -2.06 2.12 -13.56
CA ALA A 458 -2.15 2.29 -15.01
C ALA A 458 -3.53 2.84 -15.41
N GLN A 459 -3.56 3.73 -16.41
CA GLN A 459 -4.82 4.10 -17.05
C GLN A 459 -5.34 2.94 -17.89
N ILE A 460 -6.65 2.78 -17.96
CA ILE A 460 -7.28 1.86 -18.91
C ILE A 460 -7.62 2.64 -20.18
N TRP A 461 -7.04 2.22 -21.31
CA TRP A 461 -7.33 2.70 -22.63
C TRP A 461 -7.98 1.57 -23.42
N THR A 462 -9.30 1.57 -23.50
CA THR A 462 -10.01 0.40 -24.09
C THR A 462 -9.71 0.25 -25.57
N GLY A 463 -9.17 -0.91 -25.95
CA GLY A 463 -8.98 -1.30 -27.34
C GLY A 463 -10.33 -1.66 -27.97
N LEU A 464 -10.69 -1.01 -29.06
CA LEU A 464 -11.94 -1.27 -29.78
C LEU A 464 -11.66 -1.71 -31.21
N GLN A 465 -12.42 -2.69 -31.66
CA GLN A 465 -12.43 -3.14 -33.03
C GLN A 465 -13.15 -2.10 -33.90
N SER A 466 -12.51 -1.65 -34.98
CA SER A 466 -13.05 -0.60 -35.88
C SER A 466 -13.79 -1.18 -37.10
N TYR A 467 -13.97 -2.47 -37.13
CA TYR A 467 -14.67 -3.27 -38.16
C TYR A 467 -15.58 -4.31 -37.49
N HIS A 468 -16.37 -5.03 -38.28
CA HIS A 468 -17.41 -5.91 -37.72
C HIS A 468 -16.83 -7.10 -36.94
N SER A 469 -15.96 -7.91 -37.56
CA SER A 469 -15.26 -9.06 -36.96
C SER A 469 -14.05 -9.44 -37.81
N ASP A 470 -13.23 -10.37 -37.36
CA ASP A 470 -12.10 -10.87 -38.14
C ASP A 470 -12.59 -11.63 -39.39
N ASP A 471 -13.78 -12.22 -39.34
CA ASP A 471 -14.44 -12.86 -40.49
C ASP A 471 -15.16 -11.86 -41.41
N ASN A 472 -15.41 -10.66 -40.94
CA ASN A 472 -16.06 -9.57 -41.66
C ASN A 472 -15.33 -8.25 -41.43
N ALA A 473 -14.30 -7.99 -42.24
CA ALA A 473 -13.46 -6.79 -42.12
C ALA A 473 -14.16 -5.49 -42.58
N LYS A 474 -15.49 -5.47 -42.87
CA LYS A 474 -16.25 -4.27 -43.20
C LYS A 474 -16.15 -3.27 -42.07
N LYS A 475 -15.77 -2.01 -42.41
CA LYS A 475 -15.61 -0.92 -41.44
C LYS A 475 -16.90 -0.62 -40.71
N LEU A 476 -16.83 -0.41 -39.40
CA LEU A 476 -17.94 0.14 -38.65
C LEU A 476 -18.19 1.60 -39.04
N SER A 477 -19.46 2.03 -39.02
CA SER A 477 -19.81 3.43 -39.21
C SER A 477 -19.27 4.31 -38.03
N GLN A 478 -18.99 5.58 -38.29
CA GLN A 478 -18.57 6.50 -37.26
C GLN A 478 -19.59 6.58 -36.10
N LYS A 479 -20.90 6.53 -36.42
CA LYS A 479 -22.00 6.56 -35.43
C LYS A 479 -21.94 5.32 -34.51
N SER A 480 -21.73 4.13 -35.08
CA SER A 480 -21.62 2.88 -34.31
C SER A 480 -20.38 2.89 -33.41
N LEU A 481 -19.21 3.21 -33.98
CA LEU A 481 -17.94 3.24 -33.25
C LEU A 481 -17.91 4.30 -32.15
N LEU A 482 -18.61 5.44 -32.36
CA LEU A 482 -18.76 6.49 -31.33
C LEU A 482 -19.59 5.97 -30.13
N LYS A 483 -20.66 5.20 -30.39
CA LYS A 483 -21.44 4.56 -29.32
C LYS A 483 -20.60 3.56 -28.52
N ASP A 484 -19.74 2.79 -29.20
CA ASP A 484 -18.82 1.82 -28.57
C ASP A 484 -17.74 2.56 -27.73
N ALA A 485 -17.18 3.65 -28.26
CA ALA A 485 -16.23 4.48 -27.52
C ALA A 485 -16.86 5.12 -26.25
N LYS A 486 -18.08 5.64 -26.37
CA LYS A 486 -18.82 6.17 -25.20
C LYS A 486 -19.11 5.09 -24.16
N ALA A 487 -19.40 3.86 -24.57
CA ALA A 487 -19.57 2.72 -23.65
C ALA A 487 -18.28 2.42 -22.88
N ALA A 488 -17.12 2.46 -23.55
CA ALA A 488 -15.82 2.34 -22.88
C ALA A 488 -15.55 3.48 -21.88
N MET A 489 -15.86 4.71 -22.26
CA MET A 489 -15.72 5.87 -21.36
C MET A 489 -16.63 5.76 -20.13
N LYS A 490 -17.88 5.28 -20.30
CA LYS A 490 -18.81 4.98 -19.19
C LYS A 490 -18.23 3.94 -18.23
N GLY A 491 -17.46 2.96 -18.73
CA GLY A 491 -16.71 1.99 -17.92
C GLY A 491 -15.47 2.56 -17.20
N GLY A 492 -15.17 3.86 -17.37
CA GLY A 492 -14.06 4.55 -16.70
C GLY A 492 -12.75 4.61 -17.49
N ALA A 493 -12.76 4.24 -18.78
CA ALA A 493 -11.59 4.38 -19.65
C ALA A 493 -11.07 5.82 -19.67
N LYS A 494 -9.77 5.99 -19.86
CA LYS A 494 -9.11 7.28 -20.04
C LYS A 494 -8.75 7.56 -21.51
N GLY A 495 -9.39 6.85 -22.42
CA GLY A 495 -9.28 6.92 -23.86
C GLY A 495 -9.59 5.59 -24.52
N VAL A 496 -9.64 5.59 -25.84
CA VAL A 496 -9.89 4.40 -26.66
C VAL A 496 -8.84 4.27 -27.76
N VAL A 497 -8.37 3.05 -27.98
CA VAL A 497 -7.42 2.74 -29.06
C VAL A 497 -8.12 1.86 -30.08
N LEU A 498 -8.11 2.30 -31.35
CA LEU A 498 -8.82 1.61 -32.42
C LEU A 498 -7.89 0.64 -33.15
N PHE A 499 -8.29 -0.60 -33.26
CA PHE A 499 -7.67 -1.59 -34.10
C PHE A 499 -8.42 -1.66 -35.43
N ARG A 500 -7.88 -1.23 -36.58
CA ARG A 500 -6.60 -0.55 -36.80
C ARG A 500 -6.73 0.44 -37.97
N ILE A 501 -5.70 1.27 -38.19
CA ILE A 501 -5.62 2.10 -39.41
C ILE A 501 -5.62 1.18 -40.64
N GLY A 502 -6.25 1.64 -41.72
CA GLY A 502 -6.45 0.87 -42.96
C GLY A 502 -7.86 0.28 -43.07
N ILE A 503 -8.41 -0.23 -42.00
CA ILE A 503 -9.78 -0.79 -41.91
C ILE A 503 -10.67 -0.04 -40.92
N SER A 504 -10.30 1.15 -40.51
CA SER A 504 -11.13 2.05 -39.69
C SER A 504 -11.82 3.11 -40.56
N CYS A 505 -13.00 3.56 -40.13
CA CYS A 505 -13.59 4.78 -40.63
C CYS A 505 -12.75 6.01 -40.19
N ASN A 506 -13.07 7.18 -40.78
CA ASN A 506 -12.49 8.46 -40.37
C ASN A 506 -13.01 8.92 -38.99
N PHE A 507 -12.63 8.20 -37.93
CA PHE A 507 -13.19 8.39 -36.61
C PHE A 507 -12.75 9.70 -35.94
N ASN A 508 -13.71 10.40 -35.33
CA ASN A 508 -13.47 11.68 -34.65
C ASN A 508 -13.44 11.51 -33.12
N PHE A 509 -12.24 11.40 -32.58
CA PHE A 509 -12.01 11.29 -31.14
C PHE A 509 -12.41 12.53 -30.31
N LYS A 510 -12.62 13.69 -30.94
CA LYS A 510 -13.07 14.91 -30.22
C LYS A 510 -14.50 14.76 -29.68
N LYS A 511 -15.25 13.76 -30.18
CA LYS A 511 -16.64 13.48 -29.78
C LYS A 511 -16.72 12.45 -28.63
N VAL A 512 -15.56 11.96 -28.13
CA VAL A 512 -15.45 10.93 -27.09
C VAL A 512 -15.10 11.52 -25.72
#